data_ff830e6a214f4a3e8d02fc8f7b6ed510
#
_entry.id   ff830e6a214f4a3e8d02fc8f7b6ed510
#
_cell.length_a   1.000
_cell.length_b   1.000
_cell.length_c   1.000
_cell.angle_alpha   90.00
_cell.angle_beta   90.00
_cell.angle_gamma   90.00
#
_symmetry.space_group_name_H-M   'P 1'
#
loop_
_entity.id
_entity.type
_entity.pdbx_description
1 polymer ?
#
loop_
_entity_poly.entity_id
_entity_poly.type
_entity_poly.pdbx_seq_one_letter_code
_entity_poly.pdbx_strand_id
1 'polypeptide(L)'
;MAMTVAEMQAADKSAYANAGKRRYPGSGHVCDLALGAIPDWAIEVKLARLGRDNGTYEDAAIKKVLSPYHDDRSAVTDCVKLARSGFAGKCAILIYGFEDPQRPLDWLIEAFEAVAARTAVLGPRQQAPLHQLVHPVFAAGQVYAWEVVRDQIEPESR
;
A
#
# COMPACT_ATOMS: atom_id res chain seq x y z
N MET A 1 14.36 -7.56 2.80
CA MET A 1 13.80 -7.73 1.44
C MET A 1 12.36 -8.18 1.62
N ALA A 2 11.39 -7.44 1.11
CA ALA A 2 10.04 -7.97 1.04
C ALA A 2 10.07 -9.23 0.17
N MET A 3 9.38 -10.30 0.56
CA MET A 3 9.24 -11.49 -0.27
C MET A 3 8.73 -11.08 -1.66
N THR A 4 9.35 -11.61 -2.68
CA THR A 4 8.83 -11.47 -4.05
C THR A 4 7.53 -12.26 -4.19
N VAL A 5 6.70 -11.92 -5.17
CA VAL A 5 5.48 -12.71 -5.47
C VAL A 5 5.82 -14.20 -5.67
N ALA A 6 6.95 -14.50 -6.29
CA ALA A 6 7.39 -15.88 -6.49
C ALA A 6 7.71 -16.61 -5.17
N GLU A 7 8.37 -15.92 -4.22
CA GLU A 7 8.65 -16.48 -2.88
C GLU A 7 7.37 -16.68 -2.08
N MET A 8 6.41 -15.75 -2.15
CA MET A 8 5.09 -15.90 -1.53
C MET A 8 4.35 -17.10 -2.12
N GLN A 9 4.36 -17.26 -3.44
CA GLN A 9 3.74 -18.39 -4.11
C GLN A 9 4.41 -19.73 -3.77
N ALA A 10 5.72 -19.73 -3.54
CA ALA A 10 6.45 -20.92 -3.10
C ALA A 10 6.16 -21.26 -1.63
N ALA A 11 5.96 -20.27 -0.77
CA ALA A 11 5.66 -20.46 0.65
C ALA A 11 4.24 -20.98 0.90
N ASP A 12 3.27 -20.47 0.14
CA ASP A 12 1.87 -20.92 0.21
C ASP A 12 1.20 -20.80 -1.17
N LYS A 13 1.30 -21.88 -1.92
CA LYS A 13 0.73 -21.95 -3.28
C LYS A 13 -0.79 -21.77 -3.33
N SER A 14 -1.50 -22.07 -2.24
CA SER A 14 -2.95 -21.95 -2.19
C SER A 14 -3.38 -20.50 -1.98
N ALA A 15 -2.71 -19.79 -1.05
CA ALA A 15 -3.01 -18.41 -0.72
C ALA A 15 -2.54 -17.41 -1.79
N TYR A 16 -1.40 -17.68 -2.44
CA TYR A 16 -0.79 -16.77 -3.40
C TYR A 16 -0.84 -17.24 -4.85
N ALA A 17 -1.57 -18.31 -5.12
CA ALA A 17 -1.86 -18.72 -6.48
C ALA A 17 -2.48 -17.55 -7.25
N ASN A 18 -1.94 -17.25 -8.44
CA ASN A 18 -2.33 -16.09 -9.25
C ASN A 18 -2.05 -14.71 -8.64
N ALA A 19 -1.18 -14.62 -7.62
CA ALA A 19 -0.71 -13.31 -7.15
C ALA A 19 0.07 -12.59 -8.26
N GLY A 20 -0.18 -11.30 -8.46
CA GLY A 20 0.49 -10.49 -9.46
C GLY A 20 -0.19 -9.15 -9.73
N LYS A 21 0.36 -8.43 -10.70
CA LYS A 21 -0.23 -7.17 -11.16
C LYS A 21 -1.55 -7.41 -11.88
N ARG A 22 -2.53 -6.53 -11.69
CA ARG A 22 -3.83 -6.62 -12.33
C ARG A 22 -4.31 -5.23 -12.78
N ARG A 23 -4.91 -5.15 -13.96
CA ARG A 23 -5.52 -3.89 -14.42
C ARG A 23 -6.76 -3.56 -13.61
N TYR A 24 -6.94 -2.27 -13.31
CA TYR A 24 -8.18 -1.78 -12.76
C TYR A 24 -9.31 -1.97 -13.78
N PRO A 25 -10.47 -2.50 -13.39
CA PRO A 25 -11.63 -2.62 -14.27
C PRO A 25 -12.00 -1.27 -14.90
N GLY A 26 -12.18 -1.25 -16.21
CA GLY A 26 -12.56 -0.03 -16.94
C GLY A 26 -11.47 1.06 -17.02
N SER A 27 -10.22 0.74 -16.69
CA SER A 27 -9.13 1.71 -16.63
C SER A 27 -7.84 1.15 -17.24
N GLY A 28 -6.95 2.04 -17.71
CA GLY A 28 -5.59 1.69 -18.13
C GLY A 28 -4.59 1.50 -16.99
N HIS A 29 -4.97 1.85 -15.75
CA HIS A 29 -4.11 1.71 -14.58
C HIS A 29 -3.95 0.26 -14.15
N VAL A 30 -2.85 -0.02 -13.45
CA VAL A 30 -2.51 -1.36 -12.95
C VAL A 30 -2.30 -1.26 -11.45
N CYS A 31 -2.93 -2.13 -10.66
CA CYS A 31 -2.65 -2.23 -9.24
C CYS A 31 -1.36 -3.02 -9.01
N ASP A 32 -0.66 -2.70 -7.92
CA ASP A 32 0.67 -3.26 -7.64
C ASP A 32 0.61 -4.75 -7.35
N LEU A 33 -0.42 -5.21 -6.64
CA LEU A 33 -0.59 -6.61 -6.28
C LEU A 33 -2.08 -6.96 -6.23
N ALA A 34 -2.44 -8.05 -6.89
CA ALA A 34 -3.74 -8.68 -6.76
C ALA A 34 -3.56 -10.13 -6.30
N LEU A 35 -4.40 -10.59 -5.42
CA LEU A 35 -4.43 -11.97 -4.92
C LEU A 35 -5.69 -12.67 -5.43
N GLY A 36 -5.53 -13.90 -5.90
CA GLY A 36 -6.62 -14.71 -6.44
C GLY A 36 -6.83 -14.55 -7.96
N ALA A 37 -7.54 -15.50 -8.56
CA ALA A 37 -7.84 -15.53 -10.01
C ALA A 37 -8.86 -14.43 -10.39
N ILE A 38 -9.95 -14.33 -9.65
CA ILE A 38 -10.80 -13.14 -9.53
C ILE A 38 -10.28 -12.48 -8.27
N PRO A 39 -9.67 -11.28 -8.31
CA PRO A 39 -8.96 -10.77 -7.16
C PRO A 39 -9.83 -10.75 -5.90
N ASP A 40 -9.47 -11.57 -4.92
CA ASP A 40 -10.03 -11.47 -3.57
C ASP A 40 -9.55 -10.18 -2.90
N TRP A 41 -8.33 -9.77 -3.24
CA TRP A 41 -7.72 -8.53 -2.81
C TRP A 41 -7.03 -7.82 -3.96
N ALA A 42 -7.23 -6.51 -4.07
CA ALA A 42 -6.45 -5.58 -4.88
C ALA A 42 -5.68 -4.62 -3.95
N ILE A 43 -4.36 -4.61 -4.07
CA ILE A 43 -3.48 -3.97 -3.10
C ILE A 43 -2.56 -2.98 -3.83
N GLU A 44 -2.55 -1.73 -3.38
CA GLU A 44 -1.52 -0.76 -3.74
C GLU A 44 -0.44 -0.72 -2.67
N VAL A 45 0.81 -0.56 -3.08
CA VAL A 45 1.97 -0.68 -2.20
C VAL A 45 2.81 0.58 -2.28
N LYS A 46 3.19 1.14 -1.12
CA LYS A 46 4.08 2.29 -1.02
C LYS A 46 5.28 2.02 -0.12
N LEU A 47 6.43 2.49 -0.56
CA LEU A 47 7.62 2.55 0.27
C LEU A 47 7.69 3.93 0.95
N ALA A 48 7.70 3.92 2.28
CA ALA A 48 8.01 5.07 3.12
C ALA A 48 9.48 4.99 3.56
N ARG A 49 10.35 5.77 2.93
CA ARG A 49 11.76 5.84 3.26
C ARG A 49 12.16 7.27 3.56
N LEU A 50 12.33 7.61 4.84
CA LEU A 50 12.68 8.96 5.29
C LEU A 50 14.18 9.25 5.24
N GLY A 51 15.02 8.22 5.28
CA GLY A 51 16.46 8.33 5.20
C GLY A 51 17.02 7.66 3.95
N ARG A 52 18.01 8.28 3.32
CA ARG A 52 18.81 7.68 2.26
C ARG A 52 19.96 6.87 2.85
N ASP A 53 20.57 6.01 2.04
CA ASP A 53 21.69 5.17 2.44
C ASP A 53 22.93 5.98 2.86
N ASN A 54 23.04 7.23 2.40
CA ASN A 54 24.07 8.19 2.80
C ASN A 54 23.72 9.00 4.06
N GLY A 55 22.64 8.67 4.76
CA GLY A 55 22.20 9.34 5.99
C GLY A 55 21.44 10.67 5.78
N THR A 56 21.26 11.13 4.54
CA THR A 56 20.49 12.36 4.28
C THR A 56 18.97 12.11 4.38
N TYR A 57 18.22 13.16 4.68
CA TYR A 57 16.76 13.11 4.71
C TYR A 57 16.16 13.06 3.31
N GLU A 58 15.03 12.37 3.13
CA GLU A 58 14.33 12.25 1.85
C GLU A 58 12.89 12.76 1.93
N ASP A 59 12.68 14.06 1.67
CA ASP A 59 11.35 14.68 1.65
C ASP A 59 10.38 14.05 0.63
N ALA A 60 10.92 13.45 -0.43
CA ALA A 60 10.11 12.79 -1.45
C ALA A 60 9.28 11.63 -0.88
N ALA A 61 9.71 11.01 0.24
CA ALA A 61 8.94 9.97 0.90
C ALA A 61 7.63 10.51 1.50
N ILE A 62 7.67 11.71 2.09
CA ILE A 62 6.48 12.37 2.64
C ILE A 62 5.47 12.62 1.52
N LYS A 63 5.93 13.17 0.40
CA LYS A 63 5.07 13.42 -0.77
C LYS A 63 4.45 12.13 -1.31
N LYS A 64 5.23 11.04 -1.40
CA LYS A 64 4.73 9.74 -1.86
C LYS A 64 3.67 9.12 -0.94
N VAL A 65 3.61 9.52 0.31
CA VAL A 65 2.63 9.01 1.27
C VAL A 65 1.44 9.97 1.41
N LEU A 66 1.70 11.26 1.59
CA LEU A 66 0.70 12.22 2.07
C LEU A 66 0.08 13.12 1.01
N SER A 67 0.66 13.26 -0.20
CA SER A 67 0.15 14.21 -1.16
C SER A 67 -1.31 13.92 -1.55
N PRO A 68 -2.21 14.90 -1.46
CA PRO A 68 -3.59 14.75 -1.92
C PRO A 68 -3.74 15.01 -3.43
N TYR A 69 -2.69 15.43 -4.11
CA TYR A 69 -2.74 15.79 -5.54
C TYR A 69 -2.66 14.54 -6.41
N HIS A 70 -3.60 14.41 -7.34
CA HIS A 70 -3.77 13.22 -8.18
C HIS A 70 -2.49 12.80 -8.93
N ASP A 71 -1.73 13.79 -9.44
CA ASP A 71 -0.53 13.52 -10.24
C ASP A 71 0.65 12.97 -9.42
N ASP A 72 0.61 13.12 -8.11
CA ASP A 72 1.70 12.70 -7.22
C ASP A 72 1.74 11.20 -6.94
N ARG A 73 0.69 10.46 -7.31
CA ARG A 73 0.58 9.00 -7.12
C ARG A 73 0.96 8.55 -5.71
N SER A 74 0.46 9.25 -4.70
CA SER A 74 0.73 8.99 -3.28
C SER A 74 -0.13 7.86 -2.73
N ALA A 75 0.14 7.43 -1.49
CA ALA A 75 -0.73 6.49 -0.78
C ALA A 75 -2.16 7.04 -0.61
N VAL A 76 -2.31 8.35 -0.34
CA VAL A 76 -3.62 9.01 -0.23
C VAL A 76 -4.38 8.93 -1.55
N THR A 77 -3.75 9.25 -2.68
CA THR A 77 -4.41 9.17 -3.99
C THR A 77 -4.71 7.74 -4.42
N ASP A 78 -3.90 6.76 -3.98
CA ASP A 78 -4.19 5.35 -4.21
C ASP A 78 -5.40 4.87 -3.38
N CYS A 79 -5.61 5.38 -2.17
CA CYS A 79 -6.84 5.11 -1.41
C CYS A 79 -8.08 5.59 -2.18
N VAL A 80 -8.05 6.77 -2.75
CA VAL A 80 -9.17 7.29 -3.58
C VAL A 80 -9.41 6.39 -4.81
N LYS A 81 -8.33 6.00 -5.47
CA LYS A 81 -8.38 5.11 -6.65
C LYS A 81 -8.96 3.73 -6.28
N LEU A 82 -8.55 3.15 -5.15
CA LEU A 82 -9.06 1.88 -4.65
C LEU A 82 -10.54 1.98 -4.23
N ALA A 83 -10.93 3.03 -3.50
CA ALA A 83 -12.30 3.25 -3.07
C ALA A 83 -13.30 3.32 -4.26
N ARG A 84 -12.86 3.89 -5.38
CA ARG A 84 -13.64 4.03 -6.62
C ARG A 84 -13.41 2.89 -7.62
N SER A 85 -12.64 1.88 -7.25
CA SER A 85 -12.30 0.79 -8.17
C SER A 85 -13.49 -0.12 -8.45
N GLY A 86 -13.53 -0.69 -9.65
CA GLY A 86 -14.50 -1.71 -10.05
C GLY A 86 -14.08 -3.14 -9.68
N PHE A 87 -13.10 -3.35 -8.81
CA PHE A 87 -12.70 -4.69 -8.38
C PHE A 87 -13.84 -5.37 -7.60
N ALA A 88 -14.07 -6.66 -7.86
CA ALA A 88 -15.11 -7.42 -7.16
C ALA A 88 -14.76 -7.74 -5.71
N GLY A 89 -13.46 -7.96 -5.42
CA GLY A 89 -12.98 -8.29 -4.09
C GLY A 89 -12.71 -7.07 -3.21
N LYS A 90 -11.97 -7.29 -2.14
CA LYS A 90 -11.54 -6.25 -1.21
C LYS A 90 -10.38 -5.44 -1.77
N CYS A 91 -10.24 -4.23 -1.26
CA CYS A 91 -9.13 -3.34 -1.60
C CYS A 91 -8.30 -3.01 -0.37
N ALA A 92 -6.99 -2.86 -0.52
CA ALA A 92 -6.11 -2.47 0.57
C ALA A 92 -4.99 -1.54 0.09
N ILE A 93 -4.56 -0.66 0.98
CA ILE A 93 -3.31 0.07 0.87
C ILE A 93 -2.30 -0.55 1.84
N LEU A 94 -1.08 -0.78 1.36
CA LEU A 94 0.04 -1.26 2.15
C LEU A 94 1.17 -0.25 2.08
N ILE A 95 1.65 0.19 3.24
CA ILE A 95 2.82 1.06 3.37
C ILE A 95 3.88 0.28 4.12
N TYR A 96 5.07 0.16 3.55
CA TYR A 96 6.20 -0.42 4.26
C TYR A 96 7.35 0.56 4.33
N GLY A 97 8.13 0.47 5.39
CA GLY A 97 9.27 1.35 5.58
C GLY A 97 10.36 0.71 6.43
N PHE A 98 11.56 1.28 6.31
CA PHE A 98 12.69 0.84 7.10
C PHE A 98 12.68 1.49 8.47
N GLU A 99 13.08 0.73 9.50
CA GLU A 99 13.30 1.29 10.83
C GLU A 99 14.59 2.13 10.85
N ASP A 100 14.41 3.39 11.18
CA ASP A 100 15.51 4.32 11.44
C ASP A 100 15.24 4.97 12.79
N PRO A 101 16.05 4.68 13.84
CA PRO A 101 15.85 5.26 15.17
C PRO A 101 15.87 6.78 15.20
N GLN A 102 16.54 7.42 14.23
CA GLN A 102 16.58 8.87 14.12
C GLN A 102 15.36 9.45 13.38
N ARG A 103 14.63 8.61 12.66
CA ARG A 103 13.50 9.00 11.79
C ARG A 103 12.38 7.98 11.89
N PRO A 104 11.68 7.88 13.03
CA PRO A 104 10.58 6.94 13.20
C PRO A 104 9.46 7.25 12.20
N LEU A 105 8.80 6.21 11.72
CA LEU A 105 7.72 6.33 10.74
C LEU A 105 6.37 6.68 11.35
N ASP A 106 6.21 6.56 12.68
CA ASP A 106 4.92 6.65 13.35
C ASP A 106 4.15 7.94 13.01
N TRP A 107 4.83 9.10 13.06
CA TRP A 107 4.20 10.37 12.72
C TRP A 107 3.73 10.43 11.26
N LEU A 108 4.45 9.81 10.33
CA LEU A 108 4.07 9.77 8.92
C LEU A 108 2.85 8.88 8.70
N ILE A 109 2.78 7.78 9.42
CA ILE A 109 1.64 6.85 9.39
C ILE A 109 0.40 7.49 10.01
N GLU A 110 0.53 8.16 11.15
CA GLU A 110 -0.57 8.91 11.77
C GLU A 110 -1.07 10.05 10.87
N ALA A 111 -0.14 10.79 10.25
CA ALA A 111 -0.48 11.83 9.28
C ALA A 111 -1.18 11.23 8.05
N PHE A 112 -0.74 10.08 7.57
CA PHE A 112 -1.41 9.38 6.47
C PHE A 112 -2.85 9.05 6.83
N GLU A 113 -3.10 8.44 7.97
CA GLU A 113 -4.46 8.10 8.42
C GLU A 113 -5.36 9.34 8.49
N ALA A 114 -4.85 10.43 9.06
CA ALA A 114 -5.60 11.68 9.19
C ALA A 114 -5.94 12.32 7.84
N VAL A 115 -5.03 12.25 6.85
CA VAL A 115 -5.26 12.82 5.52
C VAL A 115 -6.16 11.90 4.69
N ALA A 116 -5.90 10.59 4.69
CA ALA A 116 -6.67 9.61 3.94
C ALA A 116 -8.13 9.54 4.40
N ALA A 117 -8.40 9.69 5.70
CA ALA A 117 -9.76 9.72 6.26
C ALA A 117 -10.65 10.84 5.70
N ARG A 118 -10.07 11.84 5.05
CA ARG A 118 -10.83 12.93 4.39
C ARG A 118 -11.36 12.53 3.00
N THR A 119 -10.83 11.48 2.42
CA THR A 119 -11.08 11.12 1.02
C THR A 119 -11.47 9.66 0.81
N ALA A 120 -11.24 8.81 1.80
CA ALA A 120 -11.58 7.38 1.77
C ALA A 120 -11.89 6.86 3.18
N VAL A 121 -12.64 5.79 3.27
CA VAL A 121 -12.88 5.09 4.53
C VAL A 121 -11.86 3.96 4.65
N LEU A 122 -11.05 4.02 5.70
CA LEU A 122 -10.07 2.99 6.03
C LEU A 122 -10.57 2.09 7.15
N GLY A 123 -10.32 0.79 7.02
CA GLY A 123 -10.46 -0.15 8.12
C GLY A 123 -9.38 0.03 9.19
N PRO A 124 -9.41 -0.78 10.25
CA PRO A 124 -8.39 -0.71 11.32
C PRO A 124 -7.00 -1.01 10.79
N ARG A 125 -6.01 -0.25 11.27
CA ARG A 125 -4.61 -0.47 10.97
C ARG A 125 -4.16 -1.87 11.39
N GLN A 126 -3.56 -2.58 10.47
CA GLN A 126 -2.78 -3.79 10.72
C GLN A 126 -1.31 -3.44 10.59
N GLN A 127 -0.45 -4.05 11.39
CA GLN A 127 0.98 -3.85 11.28
C GLN A 127 1.76 -5.14 11.59
N ALA A 128 2.90 -5.28 10.94
CA ALA A 128 3.82 -6.38 11.17
C ALA A 128 5.27 -5.91 11.04
N PRO A 129 6.17 -6.38 11.92
CA PRO A 129 7.59 -6.08 11.80
C PRO A 129 8.22 -6.86 10.64
N LEU A 130 9.22 -6.26 10.02
CA LEU A 130 10.11 -6.90 9.06
C LEU A 130 11.49 -7.04 9.72
N HIS A 131 11.99 -8.26 9.79
CA HIS A 131 13.29 -8.57 10.39
C HIS A 131 14.24 -9.16 9.36
N GLN A 132 15.54 -9.09 9.64
CA GLN A 132 16.59 -9.68 8.84
C GLN A 132 16.55 -9.24 7.36
N LEU A 133 16.27 -7.95 7.15
CA LEU A 133 16.28 -7.41 5.81
C LEU A 133 17.69 -7.46 5.23
N VAL A 134 17.79 -7.95 3.99
CA VAL A 134 19.05 -7.90 3.24
C VAL A 134 19.16 -6.50 2.62
N HIS A 135 19.54 -5.54 3.45
CA HIS A 135 19.73 -4.15 3.04
C HIS A 135 21.05 -3.61 3.63
N PRO A 136 21.84 -2.83 2.89
CA PRO A 136 23.18 -2.40 3.35
C PRO A 136 23.15 -1.52 4.60
N VAL A 137 22.01 -0.87 4.90
CA VAL A 137 21.89 0.10 6.01
C VAL A 137 20.82 -0.31 7.02
N PHE A 138 19.71 -0.89 6.56
CA PHE A 138 18.54 -1.17 7.40
C PHE A 138 18.32 -2.67 7.56
N ALA A 139 18.41 -3.17 8.78
CA ALA A 139 18.20 -4.58 9.10
C ALA A 139 16.74 -4.91 9.45
N ALA A 140 15.93 -3.90 9.74
CA ALA A 140 14.54 -4.05 10.15
C ALA A 140 13.64 -3.00 9.47
N GLY A 141 12.34 -3.25 9.51
CA GLY A 141 11.31 -2.36 9.00
C GLY A 141 9.94 -2.70 9.56
N GLN A 142 8.95 -1.95 9.12
CA GLN A 142 7.54 -2.15 9.47
C GLN A 142 6.70 -2.18 8.20
N VAL A 143 5.66 -3.00 8.22
CA VAL A 143 4.58 -2.99 7.25
C VAL A 143 3.31 -2.54 7.95
N TYR A 144 2.60 -1.62 7.33
CA TYR A 144 1.29 -1.15 7.75
C TYR A 144 0.29 -1.41 6.64
N ALA A 145 -0.91 -1.85 6.97
CA ALA A 145 -1.95 -2.13 5.99
C ALA A 145 -3.33 -1.70 6.51
N TRP A 146 -4.17 -1.24 5.59
CA TRP A 146 -5.56 -0.89 5.83
C TRP A 146 -6.42 -1.44 4.70
N GLU A 147 -7.56 -2.02 5.05
CA GLU A 147 -8.63 -2.22 4.08
C GLU A 147 -9.13 -0.83 3.64
N VAL A 148 -9.29 -0.63 2.35
CA VAL A 148 -9.93 0.56 1.78
C VAL A 148 -11.36 0.18 1.43
N VAL A 149 -12.32 0.75 2.15
CA VAL A 149 -13.74 0.49 1.91
C VAL A 149 -14.14 1.16 0.60
N ARG A 150 -14.76 0.39 -0.29
CA ARG A 150 -15.21 0.93 -1.57
C ARG A 150 -16.44 1.79 -1.40
N ASP A 151 -16.50 2.86 -2.18
CA ASP A 151 -17.71 3.66 -2.31
C ASP A 151 -18.85 2.74 -2.81
N GLN A 152 -19.96 2.72 -2.12
CA GLN A 152 -21.16 2.05 -2.61
C GLN A 152 -21.68 2.87 -3.80
N ILE A 153 -21.34 2.44 -5.01
CA ILE A 153 -21.98 2.97 -6.21
C ILE A 153 -23.39 2.43 -6.17
N GLU A 154 -24.36 3.20 -5.68
CA GLU A 154 -25.75 2.84 -5.88
C GLU A 154 -25.99 2.71 -7.38
N PRO A 155 -26.54 1.58 -7.87
CA PRO A 155 -26.91 1.47 -9.27
C PRO A 155 -27.91 2.58 -9.56
N GLU A 156 -27.57 3.48 -10.47
CA GLU A 156 -28.53 4.45 -10.97
C GLU A 156 -29.79 3.71 -11.39
N SER A 157 -30.84 3.91 -10.61
CA SER A 157 -32.18 3.41 -10.95
C SER A 157 -32.61 4.09 -12.25
N ARG A 158 -32.57 3.33 -13.33
CA ARG A 158 -33.15 3.71 -14.62
C ARG A 158 -34.66 3.62 -14.59
#